data_e8471d5dcfc7d3e987e5dfd8d69b145d
#
_entry.id   e8471d5dcfc7d3e987e5dfd8d69b145d
#
_cell.length_a   1.000
_cell.length_b   1.000
_cell.length_c   1.000
_cell.angle_alpha   90.00
_cell.angle_beta   90.00
_cell.angle_gamma   90.00
#
_symmetry.space_group_name_H-M   'P 1'
#
loop_
_entity.id
_entity.type
_entity.pdbx_description
1 polymer ?
#
loop_
_entity_poly.entity_id
_entity_poly.type
_entity_poly.pdbx_seq_one_letter_code
_entity_poly.pdbx_strand_id
1 'polypeptide(L)'
;HATNLDCSVYNGKTYLWTGSNAARGSDVSRAVSCFPFRKNSILRKKGPVYYRIPLGRNGKYVTNVYPAVNADSTELGVRFTYKNKQYYQIYRPLQQVIVTMTSGDFQGFDLDNHTICTIEGSPRKSFLRGYDRRRVYQPTIIRKWNYATGQMSSRVIRGAKRLSFREPEGVKLFRNGKMQIMYVSHQLTNQSCNIYEVK
;
A
#
# COMPACT_ATOMS: atom_id res chain seq x y z
N HIS A 1 12.00 1.30 -2.88
CA HIS A 1 10.83 2.02 -2.35
C HIS A 1 9.58 1.41 -2.96
N ALA A 2 8.68 0.92 -2.11
CA ALA A 2 7.47 0.23 -2.53
C ALA A 2 6.52 1.24 -3.20
N THR A 3 6.43 1.19 -4.50
CA THR A 3 5.30 1.74 -5.21
C THR A 3 4.16 0.74 -5.03
N ASN A 4 3.11 1.13 -4.32
CA ASN A 4 1.93 0.30 -4.20
C ASN A 4 1.35 0.07 -5.60
N LEU A 5 1.12 -1.19 -5.96
CA LEU A 5 0.48 -1.59 -7.19
C LEU A 5 -0.77 -2.38 -6.83
N ASP A 6 -1.91 -1.97 -7.34
CA ASP A 6 -3.16 -2.70 -7.19
C ASP A 6 -3.87 -2.85 -8.54
N CYS A 7 -4.90 -3.66 -8.59
CA CYS A 7 -5.64 -3.90 -9.82
C CYS A 7 -7.16 -3.86 -9.59
N SER A 8 -7.87 -3.46 -10.63
CA SER A 8 -9.32 -3.54 -10.72
C SER A 8 -9.76 -4.24 -11.98
N VAL A 9 -10.96 -4.80 -11.97
CA VAL A 9 -11.59 -5.36 -13.17
C VAL A 9 -12.83 -4.53 -13.49
N TYR A 10 -12.89 -4.00 -14.71
CA TYR A 10 -14.03 -3.27 -15.21
C TYR A 10 -14.37 -3.72 -16.62
N ASN A 11 -15.62 -4.15 -16.86
CA ASN A 11 -16.10 -4.71 -18.14
C ASN A 11 -15.16 -5.81 -18.68
N GLY A 12 -14.75 -6.75 -17.84
CA GLY A 12 -13.85 -7.86 -18.20
C GLY A 12 -12.41 -7.46 -18.51
N LYS A 13 -12.04 -6.19 -18.34
CA LYS A 13 -10.67 -5.70 -18.54
C LYS A 13 -10.00 -5.41 -17.22
N THR A 14 -8.76 -5.84 -17.07
CA THR A 14 -7.93 -5.55 -15.90
C THR A 14 -7.23 -4.20 -16.07
N TYR A 15 -7.30 -3.39 -15.04
CA TYR A 15 -6.60 -2.10 -14.93
C TYR A 15 -5.63 -2.15 -13.76
N LEU A 16 -4.46 -1.58 -13.94
CA LEU A 16 -3.45 -1.43 -12.91
C LEU A 16 -3.45 0.00 -12.37
N TRP A 17 -3.29 0.11 -11.06
CA TRP A 17 -3.26 1.35 -10.31
C TRP A 17 -1.94 1.50 -9.57
N THR A 18 -1.28 2.64 -9.69
CA THR A 18 0.00 2.89 -9.02
C THR A 18 0.19 4.37 -8.70
N GLY A 19 1.03 4.65 -7.73
CA GLY A 19 1.51 6.01 -7.49
C GLY A 19 2.41 6.47 -8.64
N SER A 20 2.33 7.73 -9.01
CA SER A 20 3.02 8.29 -10.18
C SER A 20 3.35 9.77 -10.04
N ASN A 21 3.86 10.36 -11.12
CA ASN A 21 4.19 11.78 -11.24
C ASN A 21 5.18 12.26 -10.17
N ALA A 22 6.20 11.45 -9.89
CA ALA A 22 7.32 11.89 -9.05
C ALA A 22 8.06 13.05 -9.71
N ALA A 23 8.65 13.95 -8.91
CA ALA A 23 9.55 14.95 -9.41
C ALA A 23 10.82 14.28 -9.99
N ARG A 24 11.48 14.94 -10.94
CA ARG A 24 12.75 14.45 -11.48
C ARG A 24 13.76 14.20 -10.35
N GLY A 25 14.35 13.02 -10.32
CA GLY A 25 15.30 12.61 -9.27
C GLY A 25 14.67 12.25 -7.93
N SER A 26 13.34 12.13 -7.87
CA SER A 26 12.60 11.71 -6.67
C SER A 26 11.78 10.44 -6.98
N ASP A 27 11.65 9.58 -6.00
CA ASP A 27 10.78 8.40 -6.00
C ASP A 27 9.41 8.66 -5.34
N VAL A 28 9.19 9.89 -4.87
CA VAL A 28 8.00 10.30 -4.14
C VAL A 28 6.86 10.60 -5.11
N SER A 29 5.87 9.70 -5.18
CA SER A 29 4.68 9.86 -6.02
C SER A 29 3.80 11.05 -5.58
N ARG A 30 3.14 11.69 -6.55
CA ARG A 30 2.27 12.86 -6.35
C ARG A 30 0.89 12.71 -6.98
N ALA A 31 0.65 11.63 -7.68
CA ALA A 31 -0.61 11.34 -8.35
C ALA A 31 -0.84 9.84 -8.39
N VAL A 32 -2.04 9.45 -8.74
CA VAL A 32 -2.39 8.07 -9.07
C VAL A 32 -2.46 7.93 -10.58
N SER A 33 -1.89 6.88 -11.11
CA SER A 33 -2.06 6.46 -12.50
C SER A 33 -2.88 5.19 -12.59
N CYS A 34 -3.76 5.16 -13.58
CA CYS A 34 -4.52 3.99 -13.97
C CYS A 34 -4.27 3.69 -15.44
N PHE A 35 -4.06 2.43 -15.78
CA PHE A 35 -3.85 2.00 -17.15
C PHE A 35 -4.30 0.55 -17.37
N PRO A 36 -4.77 0.19 -18.58
CA PRO A 36 -5.18 -1.17 -18.87
C PRO A 36 -3.98 -2.12 -18.84
N PHE A 37 -4.14 -3.25 -18.18
CA PHE A 37 -3.15 -4.34 -18.24
C PHE A 37 -3.22 -5.01 -19.61
N ARG A 38 -2.05 -5.18 -20.23
CA ARG A 38 -1.88 -5.94 -21.47
C ARG A 38 -0.70 -6.88 -21.30
N LYS A 39 -0.94 -8.18 -21.43
CA LYS A 39 0.11 -9.20 -21.38
C LYS A 39 1.18 -8.88 -22.44
N ASN A 40 2.44 -9.05 -22.09
CA ASN A 40 3.60 -8.85 -22.96
C ASN A 40 3.70 -7.46 -23.61
N SER A 41 3.21 -6.44 -22.93
CA SER A 41 3.30 -5.07 -23.42
C SER A 41 4.22 -4.22 -22.54
N ILE A 42 4.82 -3.22 -23.17
CA ILE A 42 5.59 -2.18 -22.47
C ILE A 42 4.71 -0.93 -22.39
N LEU A 43 4.51 -0.42 -21.17
CA LEU A 43 3.79 0.82 -20.97
C LEU A 43 4.63 2.00 -21.47
N ARG A 44 4.11 2.72 -22.47
CA ARG A 44 4.74 3.94 -22.99
C ARG A 44 4.08 5.17 -22.41
N LYS A 45 4.80 6.31 -22.41
CA LYS A 45 4.38 7.60 -21.81
C LYS A 45 2.98 8.10 -22.19
N LYS A 46 2.43 7.69 -23.33
CA LYS A 46 1.10 8.13 -23.83
C LYS A 46 -0.08 7.24 -23.40
N GLY A 47 0.14 6.22 -22.57
CA GLY A 47 -0.91 5.23 -22.26
C GLY A 47 -1.65 5.40 -20.93
N PRO A 48 -1.03 5.93 -19.84
CA PRO A 48 -1.69 6.03 -18.55
C PRO A 48 -2.61 7.24 -18.45
N VAL A 49 -3.75 7.04 -17.80
CA VAL A 49 -4.58 8.15 -17.31
C VAL A 49 -4.06 8.55 -15.94
N TYR A 50 -3.79 9.83 -15.76
CA TYR A 50 -3.30 10.38 -14.49
C TYR A 50 -4.45 11.02 -13.74
N TYR A 51 -4.70 10.56 -12.53
CA TYR A 51 -5.64 11.17 -11.60
C TYR A 51 -4.86 12.02 -10.60
N ARG A 52 -5.05 13.33 -10.64
CA ARG A 52 -4.59 14.21 -9.57
C ARG A 52 -5.59 14.11 -8.42
N ILE A 53 -5.08 13.97 -7.23
CA ILE A 53 -5.91 13.95 -6.04
C ILE A 53 -6.15 15.40 -5.63
N PRO A 54 -7.38 15.92 -5.75
CA PRO A 54 -7.71 17.25 -5.26
C PRO A 54 -7.72 17.17 -3.74
N LEU A 55 -6.68 17.67 -3.11
CA LEU A 55 -6.64 17.86 -1.68
C LEU A 55 -7.04 19.27 -1.31
N GLY A 56 -8.14 19.32 -0.57
CA GLY A 56 -8.59 20.56 0.01
C GLY A 56 -8.71 21.72 -0.98
N ARG A 57 -9.00 22.89 -0.50
CA ARG A 57 -9.25 24.08 -1.31
C ARG A 57 -8.10 24.56 -2.21
N ASN A 58 -6.90 24.01 -2.10
CA ASN A 58 -5.72 24.54 -2.79
C ASN A 58 -4.85 23.54 -3.55
N GLY A 59 -5.21 22.28 -3.67
CA GLY A 59 -4.53 21.32 -4.56
C GLY A 59 -3.00 21.19 -4.42
N LYS A 60 -2.39 21.81 -3.40
CA LYS A 60 -0.94 21.93 -3.28
C LYS A 60 -0.34 20.79 -2.48
N TYR A 61 0.52 20.02 -3.17
CA TYR A 61 1.60 19.22 -2.60
C TYR A 61 1.21 18.03 -1.74
N VAL A 62 0.48 17.11 -2.33
CA VAL A 62 0.47 15.72 -1.83
C VAL A 62 1.74 15.03 -2.25
N THR A 63 2.22 14.18 -1.37
CA THR A 63 3.36 13.30 -1.59
C THR A 63 3.04 11.89 -1.06
N ASN A 64 3.85 10.91 -1.45
CA ASN A 64 3.69 9.52 -1.02
C ASN A 64 2.28 9.00 -1.30
N VAL A 65 1.87 9.11 -2.55
CA VAL A 65 0.53 8.73 -3.02
C VAL A 65 0.51 7.26 -3.37
N TYR A 66 -0.33 6.49 -2.68
CA TYR A 66 -0.47 5.04 -2.85
C TYR A 66 -1.96 4.72 -3.09
N PRO A 67 -2.33 4.11 -4.21
CA PRO A 67 -3.69 3.62 -4.44
C PRO A 67 -3.89 2.21 -3.90
N ALA A 68 -5.13 1.88 -3.56
CA ALA A 68 -5.63 0.52 -3.39
C ALA A 68 -7.07 0.44 -3.86
N VAL A 69 -7.49 -0.70 -4.40
CA VAL A 69 -8.84 -0.92 -4.92
C VAL A 69 -9.45 -2.11 -4.18
N ASN A 70 -10.69 -1.97 -3.71
CA ASN A 70 -11.39 -3.06 -3.04
C ASN A 70 -11.67 -4.24 -3.99
N ALA A 71 -11.98 -5.41 -3.41
CA ALA A 71 -12.09 -6.67 -4.15
C ALA A 71 -13.13 -6.65 -5.28
N ASP A 72 -14.19 -5.85 -5.18
CA ASP A 72 -15.21 -5.72 -6.22
C ASP A 72 -15.00 -4.55 -7.19
N SER A 73 -13.90 -3.82 -7.03
CA SER A 73 -13.52 -2.70 -7.87
C SER A 73 -14.50 -1.50 -7.81
N THR A 74 -15.27 -1.37 -6.73
CA THR A 74 -16.23 -0.29 -6.53
C THR A 74 -15.68 0.89 -5.75
N GLU A 75 -14.60 0.69 -5.00
CA GLU A 75 -13.97 1.72 -4.18
C GLU A 75 -12.48 1.83 -4.51
N LEU A 76 -12.02 3.05 -4.68
CA LEU A 76 -10.61 3.39 -4.75
C LEU A 76 -10.22 4.11 -3.46
N GLY A 77 -9.31 3.52 -2.71
CA GLY A 77 -8.64 4.18 -1.60
C GLY A 77 -7.33 4.80 -2.06
N VAL A 78 -7.02 5.96 -1.55
CA VAL A 78 -5.74 6.61 -1.80
C VAL A 78 -5.14 7.10 -0.50
N ARG A 79 -4.00 6.54 -0.14
CA ARG A 79 -3.18 7.10 0.93
C ARG A 79 -2.25 8.16 0.38
N PHE A 80 -2.06 9.23 1.13
CA PHE A 80 -1.13 10.29 0.79
C PHE A 80 -0.65 11.05 2.02
N THR A 81 0.44 11.81 1.86
CA THR A 81 0.96 12.73 2.88
C THR A 81 0.68 14.17 2.47
N TYR A 82 0.14 14.97 3.38
CA TYR A 82 -0.04 16.40 3.23
C TYR A 82 0.34 17.11 4.54
N LYS A 83 1.20 18.15 4.46
CA LYS A 83 1.74 18.86 5.63
C LYS A 83 2.24 17.91 6.74
N ASN A 84 3.02 16.91 6.36
CA ASN A 84 3.60 15.88 7.23
C ASN A 84 2.57 15.00 7.99
N LYS A 85 1.30 15.06 7.61
CA LYS A 85 0.24 14.17 8.12
C LYS A 85 -0.18 13.18 7.05
N GLN A 86 -0.56 11.99 7.49
CA GLN A 86 -1.02 10.91 6.60
C GLN A 86 -2.55 10.94 6.52
N TYR A 87 -3.05 10.82 5.31
CA TYR A 87 -4.48 10.83 5.00
C TYR A 87 -4.83 9.60 4.17
N TYR A 88 -6.05 9.12 4.33
CA TYR A 88 -6.67 8.11 3.49
C TYR A 88 -7.95 8.70 2.93
N GLN A 89 -8.09 8.70 1.64
CA GLN A 89 -9.26 9.20 0.95
C GLN A 89 -9.90 8.07 0.18
N ILE A 90 -11.18 7.81 0.43
CA ILE A 90 -11.95 6.77 -0.23
C ILE A 90 -12.85 7.44 -1.25
N TYR A 91 -12.75 7.01 -2.48
CA TYR A 91 -13.61 7.41 -3.58
C TYR A 91 -14.64 6.31 -3.83
N ARG A 92 -15.89 6.68 -3.70
CA ARG A 92 -17.03 5.91 -4.17
C ARG A 92 -17.66 6.62 -5.34
N PRO A 93 -18.45 5.96 -6.20
CA PRO A 93 -19.08 6.63 -7.34
C PRO A 93 -19.83 7.92 -7.00
N LEU A 94 -20.38 8.03 -5.77
CA LEU A 94 -21.20 9.16 -5.33
C LEU A 94 -20.76 9.80 -4.00
N GLN A 95 -19.72 9.31 -3.35
CA GLN A 95 -19.32 9.80 -2.03
C GLN A 95 -17.82 9.77 -1.83
N GLN A 96 -17.28 10.86 -1.30
CA GLN A 96 -15.90 10.99 -0.87
C GLN A 96 -15.84 11.02 0.66
N VAL A 97 -15.05 10.14 1.25
CA VAL A 97 -14.79 10.10 2.69
C VAL A 97 -13.32 10.36 2.92
N ILE A 98 -12.99 11.30 3.79
CA ILE A 98 -11.61 11.59 4.17
C ILE A 98 -11.39 11.08 5.59
N VAL A 99 -10.34 10.33 5.76
CA VAL A 99 -9.94 9.73 7.03
C VAL A 99 -8.51 10.06 7.33
N THR A 100 -8.24 10.41 8.57
CA THR A 100 -6.89 10.60 9.06
C THR A 100 -6.54 9.44 9.98
N MET A 101 -5.50 8.69 9.62
CA MET A 101 -4.89 7.66 10.46
C MET A 101 -3.43 8.00 10.65
N THR A 102 -2.92 7.83 11.85
CA THR A 102 -1.48 7.82 12.10
C THR A 102 -1.00 6.39 12.05
N SER A 103 -0.07 6.10 11.18
CA SER A 103 0.65 4.83 11.14
C SER A 103 2.12 5.07 11.46
N GLY A 104 2.77 4.07 12.06
CA GLY A 104 4.21 4.06 12.28
C GLY A 104 5.00 3.92 10.97
N ASP A 105 5.95 3.00 10.91
CA ASP A 105 6.72 2.71 9.69
C ASP A 105 5.81 2.02 8.66
N PHE A 106 5.10 2.84 7.87
CA PHE A 106 4.13 2.39 6.88
C PHE A 106 4.80 1.61 5.76
N GLN A 107 4.26 0.42 5.47
CA GLN A 107 4.75 -0.47 4.42
C GLN A 107 3.70 -0.81 3.36
N GLY A 108 2.42 -0.65 3.68
CA GLY A 108 1.36 -0.87 2.72
C GLY A 108 -0.03 -0.74 3.32
N PHE A 109 -1.02 -0.62 2.46
CA PHE A 109 -2.42 -0.67 2.86
C PHE A 109 -3.28 -1.30 1.77
N ASP A 110 -4.44 -1.76 2.18
CA ASP A 110 -5.51 -2.20 1.30
C ASP A 110 -6.88 -1.86 1.92
N LEU A 111 -7.93 -1.97 1.13
CA LEU A 111 -9.29 -1.73 1.60
C LEU A 111 -10.25 -2.78 1.07
N ASP A 112 -11.19 -3.17 1.90
CA ASP A 112 -12.36 -3.98 1.50
C ASP A 112 -13.46 -3.83 2.54
N ASN A 113 -14.72 -3.92 2.11
CA ASN A 113 -15.90 -3.91 2.97
C ASN A 113 -15.85 -2.83 4.08
N HIS A 114 -15.72 -1.56 3.69
CA HIS A 114 -15.61 -0.40 4.57
C HIS A 114 -14.41 -0.42 5.55
N THR A 115 -13.45 -1.29 5.33
CA THR A 115 -12.29 -1.43 6.20
C THR A 115 -11.02 -1.04 5.47
N ILE A 116 -10.26 -0.09 6.01
CA ILE A 116 -8.88 0.15 5.64
C ILE A 116 -8.00 -0.74 6.53
N CYS A 117 -7.09 -1.47 5.92
CA CYS A 117 -6.07 -2.24 6.59
C CYS A 117 -4.69 -1.69 6.25
N THR A 118 -3.90 -1.35 7.25
CA THR A 118 -2.50 -0.94 7.06
C THR A 118 -1.56 -1.95 7.67
N ILE A 119 -0.39 -2.07 7.08
CA ILE A 119 0.73 -2.80 7.69
C ILE A 119 1.88 -1.86 7.96
N GLU A 120 2.50 -2.08 9.11
CA GLU A 120 3.63 -1.30 9.62
C GLU A 120 4.74 -2.25 10.02
N GLY A 121 5.97 -1.82 9.87
CA GLY A 121 7.15 -2.53 10.31
C GLY A 121 8.34 -2.14 9.46
N SER A 122 9.50 -2.02 10.07
CA SER A 122 10.74 -1.77 9.35
C SER A 122 11.82 -2.75 9.78
N PRO A 123 12.81 -2.97 8.93
CA PRO A 123 14.01 -3.66 9.36
C PRO A 123 14.70 -2.80 10.43
N ARG A 124 15.29 -3.43 11.42
CA ARG A 124 15.97 -2.73 12.51
C ARG A 124 17.13 -1.89 11.97
N LYS A 125 17.27 -0.64 12.47
CA LYS A 125 18.33 0.32 12.09
C LYS A 125 19.79 -0.18 12.33
N SER A 126 20.01 -1.28 13.01
CA SER A 126 21.34 -1.92 13.16
C SER A 126 21.93 -2.42 11.83
N PHE A 127 21.22 -2.25 10.77
CA PHE A 127 21.54 -2.67 9.43
C PHE A 127 22.71 -1.93 8.75
N LEU A 128 23.19 -0.85 9.32
CA LEU A 128 24.25 -0.04 8.73
C LEU A 128 25.66 -0.68 8.77
N ARG A 129 25.83 -1.85 9.38
CA ARG A 129 27.12 -2.56 9.52
C ARG A 129 27.11 -4.03 9.16
N GLY A 130 26.39 -4.42 8.14
CA GLY A 130 26.35 -5.80 7.71
C GLY A 130 25.17 -6.58 8.31
N TYR A 131 24.75 -7.60 7.59
CA TYR A 131 23.63 -8.46 7.97
C TYR A 131 23.83 -9.02 9.37
N ASP A 132 23.10 -8.51 10.35
CA ASP A 132 23.06 -9.13 11.67
C ASP A 132 22.35 -10.49 11.53
N ARG A 133 23.12 -11.55 11.56
CA ARG A 133 22.64 -12.93 11.59
C ARG A 133 21.82 -13.24 12.84
N ARG A 134 21.79 -12.34 13.81
CA ARG A 134 20.93 -12.44 14.98
C ARG A 134 19.52 -12.09 14.56
N ARG A 135 18.69 -13.08 14.48
CA ARG A 135 17.27 -13.10 14.10
C ARG A 135 16.39 -12.19 14.98
N VAL A 136 16.67 -10.90 15.01
CA VAL A 136 15.84 -9.93 15.73
C VAL A 136 14.75 -9.44 14.79
N TYR A 137 13.61 -10.07 14.87
CA TYR A 137 12.43 -9.70 14.08
C TYR A 137 11.75 -8.48 14.68
N GLN A 138 11.53 -7.46 13.87
CA GLN A 138 10.54 -6.43 14.19
C GLN A 138 9.15 -7.05 14.01
N PRO A 139 8.23 -6.83 14.95
CA PRO A 139 6.85 -7.26 14.75
C PRO A 139 6.22 -6.48 13.59
N THR A 140 5.41 -7.17 12.79
CA THR A 140 4.52 -6.52 11.84
C THR A 140 3.26 -6.11 12.58
N ILE A 141 2.90 -4.85 12.53
CA ILE A 141 1.68 -4.34 13.13
C ILE A 141 0.65 -4.19 12.02
N ILE A 142 -0.51 -4.78 12.22
CA ILE A 142 -1.67 -4.60 11.37
C ILE A 142 -2.62 -3.67 12.11
N ARG A 143 -3.09 -2.61 11.43
CA ARG A 143 -4.19 -1.78 11.92
C ARG A 143 -5.35 -1.89 10.95
N LYS A 144 -6.53 -2.09 11.49
CA LYS A 144 -7.78 -2.06 10.74
C LYS A 144 -8.64 -0.92 11.26
N TRP A 145 -9.22 -0.19 10.35
CA TRP A 145 -10.17 0.86 10.66
C TRP A 145 -11.40 0.73 9.76
N ASN A 146 -12.55 0.53 10.40
CA ASN A 146 -13.83 0.52 9.69
C ASN A 146 -14.35 1.95 9.62
N TYR A 147 -14.34 2.55 8.42
CA TYR A 147 -14.73 3.94 8.23
C TYR A 147 -16.25 4.16 8.20
N ALA A 148 -17.08 3.11 8.21
CA ALA A 148 -18.52 3.22 8.38
C ALA A 148 -18.92 3.30 9.86
N THR A 149 -18.20 2.58 10.74
CA THR A 149 -18.52 2.50 12.17
C THR A 149 -17.56 3.28 13.05
N GLY A 150 -16.41 3.69 12.53
CA GLY A 150 -15.34 4.33 13.30
C GLY A 150 -14.52 3.36 14.16
N GLN A 151 -14.80 2.05 14.12
CA GLN A 151 -14.08 1.07 14.93
C GLN A 151 -12.63 0.90 14.45
N MET A 152 -11.71 0.89 15.40
CA MET A 152 -10.29 0.62 15.17
C MET A 152 -9.86 -0.63 15.92
N SER A 153 -8.99 -1.41 15.29
CA SER A 153 -8.31 -2.54 15.92
C SER A 153 -6.85 -2.62 15.48
N SER A 154 -6.02 -3.22 16.30
CA SER A 154 -4.63 -3.50 15.93
C SER A 154 -4.22 -4.89 16.37
N ARG A 155 -3.35 -5.52 15.58
CA ARG A 155 -2.82 -6.85 15.87
C ARG A 155 -1.33 -6.89 15.54
N VAL A 156 -0.56 -7.54 16.43
CA VAL A 156 0.87 -7.78 16.22
C VAL A 156 1.05 -9.17 15.61
N ILE A 157 1.67 -9.24 14.44
CA ILE A 157 2.00 -10.48 13.74
C ILE A 157 3.45 -10.83 14.01
N ARG A 158 3.67 -11.98 14.65
CA ARG A 158 4.99 -12.52 14.96
C ARG A 158 5.38 -13.73 14.08
N GLY A 159 4.61 -14.00 13.04
CA GLY A 159 4.84 -15.08 12.08
C GLY A 159 6.06 -14.86 11.18
N ALA A 160 6.28 -15.80 10.24
CA ALA A 160 7.36 -15.75 9.23
C ALA A 160 8.78 -15.63 9.81
N LYS A 161 9.02 -16.18 11.00
CA LYS A 161 10.30 -16.06 11.75
C LYS A 161 11.50 -16.68 11.04
N ARG A 162 11.27 -17.52 10.02
CA ARG A 162 12.34 -18.17 9.26
C ARG A 162 12.92 -17.30 8.15
N LEU A 163 12.23 -16.20 7.83
CA LEU A 163 12.71 -15.27 6.81
C LEU A 163 13.87 -14.44 7.38
N SER A 164 14.95 -14.37 6.63
CA SER A 164 15.99 -13.36 6.85
C SER A 164 15.43 -11.99 6.45
N PHE A 165 15.75 -10.95 7.20
CA PHE A 165 15.30 -9.57 6.97
C PHE A 165 13.81 -9.33 7.27
N ARG A 166 12.90 -10.11 6.81
CA ARG A 166 11.46 -10.10 7.14
C ARG A 166 10.82 -8.69 7.15
N GLU A 167 11.00 -7.91 6.13
CA GLU A 167 10.34 -6.62 5.97
C GLU A 167 8.94 -6.82 5.36
N PRO A 168 7.86 -6.35 6.01
CA PRO A 168 6.55 -6.37 5.37
C PRO A 168 6.51 -5.31 4.26
N GLU A 169 5.97 -5.63 3.09
CA GLU A 169 5.98 -4.75 1.91
C GLU A 169 4.60 -4.60 1.28
N GLY A 170 3.62 -5.36 1.72
CA GLY A 170 2.28 -5.26 1.18
C GLY A 170 1.26 -6.08 1.97
N VAL A 171 0.00 -5.68 1.87
CA VAL A 171 -1.15 -6.39 2.41
C VAL A 171 -2.25 -6.44 1.37
N LYS A 172 -2.97 -7.58 1.31
CA LYS A 172 -4.17 -7.74 0.49
C LYS A 172 -5.31 -8.27 1.34
N LEU A 173 -6.44 -7.61 1.29
CA LEU A 173 -7.71 -8.07 1.85
C LEU A 173 -8.52 -8.81 0.78
N PHE A 174 -9.24 -9.83 1.19
CA PHE A 174 -10.16 -10.57 0.35
C PHE A 174 -11.57 -10.49 0.92
N ARG A 175 -12.58 -10.53 0.04
CA ARG A 175 -14.01 -10.48 0.42
C ARG A 175 -14.43 -11.46 1.53
N ASN A 176 -13.79 -12.62 1.59
CA ASN A 176 -14.06 -13.63 2.62
C ASN A 176 -13.42 -13.33 3.98
N GLY A 177 -12.89 -12.12 4.17
CA GLY A 177 -12.19 -11.70 5.39
C GLY A 177 -10.76 -12.22 5.53
N LYS A 178 -10.30 -13.03 4.59
CA LYS A 178 -8.90 -13.47 4.55
C LYS A 178 -7.97 -12.28 4.26
N MET A 179 -6.74 -12.41 4.72
CA MET A 179 -5.72 -11.41 4.51
C MET A 179 -4.40 -12.08 4.15
N GLN A 180 -3.71 -11.53 3.19
CA GLN A 180 -2.35 -11.93 2.87
C GLN A 180 -1.37 -10.78 3.14
N ILE A 181 -0.20 -11.13 3.63
CA ILE A 181 0.92 -10.21 3.84
C ILE A 181 2.09 -10.66 2.98
N MET A 182 2.66 -9.73 2.27
CA MET A 182 3.89 -9.91 1.53
C MET A 182 5.08 -9.50 2.41
N TYR A 183 6.06 -10.37 2.51
CA TYR A 183 7.35 -10.08 3.13
C TYR A 183 8.47 -10.20 2.12
N VAL A 184 9.35 -9.23 2.12
CA VAL A 184 10.63 -9.33 1.43
C VAL A 184 11.65 -9.93 2.39
N SER A 185 12.42 -10.88 1.90
CA SER A 185 13.61 -11.39 2.56
C SER A 185 14.84 -11.07 1.71
N HIS A 186 15.87 -10.53 2.35
CA HIS A 186 17.14 -10.24 1.72
C HIS A 186 18.19 -11.25 2.23
N GLN A 187 18.78 -11.99 1.29
CA GLN A 187 20.10 -12.57 1.47
C GLN A 187 21.08 -11.75 0.63
N LEU A 188 22.35 -11.79 0.96
CA LEU A 188 23.40 -10.96 0.29
C LEU A 188 23.35 -11.01 -1.24
N THR A 189 22.85 -12.08 -1.82
CA THR A 189 22.81 -12.31 -3.27
C THR A 189 21.41 -12.53 -3.84
N ASN A 190 20.40 -12.78 -2.98
CA ASN A 190 19.06 -13.13 -3.44
C ASN A 190 18.01 -12.38 -2.62
N GLN A 191 17.18 -11.61 -3.31
CA GLN A 191 15.94 -11.07 -2.74
C GLN A 191 14.80 -12.02 -3.10
N SER A 192 13.96 -12.33 -2.13
CA SER A 192 12.75 -13.12 -2.36
C SER A 192 11.52 -12.42 -1.79
N CYS A 193 10.41 -12.60 -2.47
CA CYS A 193 9.10 -12.17 -2.03
C CYS A 193 8.34 -13.39 -1.52
N ASN A 194 7.80 -13.29 -0.31
CA ASN A 194 7.09 -14.38 0.36
C ASN A 194 5.70 -13.90 0.77
N ILE A 195 4.67 -14.62 0.37
CA ILE A 195 3.28 -14.28 0.67
C ILE A 195 2.75 -15.27 1.74
N TYR A 196 2.17 -14.72 2.79
CA TYR A 196 1.57 -15.49 3.89
C TYR A 196 0.12 -15.13 4.07
N GLU A 197 -0.74 -16.13 4.20
CA GLU A 197 -2.10 -15.95 4.66
C GLU A 197 -2.09 -15.77 6.20
N VAL A 198 -2.78 -14.76 6.67
CA VAL A 198 -2.97 -14.50 8.10
C VAL A 198 -4.24 -15.20 8.55
N LYS A 199 -4.09 -16.12 9.48
CA LYS A 199 -5.19 -16.81 10.15
C LYS A 199 -5.69 -16.06 11.38
#